data_56aae10f6fc0f9151227e84713b6d5ec
#
_entry.id   56aae10f6fc0f9151227e84713b6d5ec
#
_cell.length_a   1.000
_cell.length_b   1.000
_cell.length_c   1.000
_cell.angle_alpha   90.00
_cell.angle_beta   90.00
_cell.angle_gamma   90.00
#
_symmetry.space_group_name_H-M   'P 1'
#
loop_
_entity.id
_entity.type
_entity.pdbx_description
1 polymer ?
#
loop_
_entity_poly.entity_id
_entity_poly.type
_entity_poly.pdbx_seq_one_letter_code
_entity_poly.pdbx_strand_id
1 'polypeptide(L)'
;VEMRRRNLANIYDLGVKELWSLWRDPMMLVLIVYVFTASVYTRATSMPETLHNAPIAIVDEDNSALSQRVASAFYPPQFTPPAMIDYGRVDPGMDAGLYTFALVIPPNFQRDVLAGRSPAVQLNVDATRMSQAFTGSGHVQQIFTGEVNEFVKRYRSTTAPPVDLALRARFNPALDKAWFGSVVQIINHITRLSIILTAA
;
A
#
# COMPACT_ATOMS: atom_id res chain seq x y z
N VAL A 1 -16.14 38.02 28.98
CA VAL A 1 -16.40 36.58 29.29
C VAL A 1 -17.85 36.21 28.89
N GLU A 2 -18.84 37.04 29.19
CA GLU A 2 -20.27 36.77 28.87
C GLU A 2 -20.56 36.70 27.37
N MET A 3 -19.97 37.57 26.57
CA MET A 3 -20.16 37.57 25.09
C MET A 3 -19.70 36.29 24.45
N ARG A 4 -18.58 35.70 24.93
CA ARG A 4 -18.05 34.44 24.44
C ARG A 4 -18.93 33.24 24.81
N ARG A 5 -19.51 33.22 26.00
CA ARG A 5 -20.48 32.19 26.44
C ARG A 5 -21.77 32.23 25.62
N ARG A 6 -22.27 33.43 25.31
CA ARG A 6 -23.49 33.62 24.50
C ARG A 6 -23.27 33.17 23.05
N ASN A 7 -22.09 33.41 22.46
CA ASN A 7 -21.78 32.93 21.14
C ASN A 7 -21.66 31.38 21.10
N LEU A 8 -21.09 30.76 22.12
CA LEU A 8 -21.01 29.28 22.20
C LEU A 8 -22.41 28.65 22.37
N ALA A 9 -23.30 29.25 23.16
CA ALA A 9 -24.68 28.78 23.28
C ALA A 9 -25.43 28.89 21.95
N ASN A 10 -25.30 30.01 21.26
CA ASN A 10 -25.93 30.19 19.93
C ASN A 10 -25.41 29.21 18.89
N ILE A 11 -24.10 28.89 18.91
CA ILE A 11 -23.51 27.87 18.00
C ILE A 11 -24.07 26.48 18.33
N TYR A 12 -24.20 26.15 19.62
CA TYR A 12 -24.75 24.87 20.04
C TYR A 12 -26.23 24.75 19.62
N ASP A 13 -27.04 25.77 19.90
CA ASP A 13 -28.46 25.80 19.57
C ASP A 13 -28.69 25.72 18.05
N LEU A 14 -27.83 26.41 17.26
CA LEU A 14 -27.85 26.32 15.81
C LEU A 14 -27.49 24.90 15.34
N GLY A 15 -26.43 24.32 15.89
CA GLY A 15 -26.04 22.95 15.57
C GLY A 15 -27.11 21.91 15.87
N VAL A 16 -27.77 22.03 17.03
CA VAL A 16 -28.89 21.16 17.40
C VAL A 16 -30.07 21.33 16.45
N LYS A 17 -30.40 22.57 16.06
CA LYS A 17 -31.47 22.86 15.08
C LYS A 17 -31.18 22.24 13.73
N GLU A 18 -29.95 22.37 13.22
CA GLU A 18 -29.53 21.77 11.95
C GLU A 18 -29.58 20.23 12.01
N LEU A 19 -29.17 19.64 13.12
CA LEU A 19 -29.24 18.19 13.31
C LEU A 19 -30.69 17.70 13.33
N TRP A 20 -31.63 18.44 13.97
CA TRP A 20 -33.05 18.13 13.94
C TRP A 20 -33.67 18.31 12.55
N SER A 21 -33.25 19.33 11.81
CA SER A 21 -33.65 19.53 10.42
C SER A 21 -33.26 18.34 9.54
N LEU A 22 -32.00 17.89 9.69
CA LEU A 22 -31.47 16.72 9.00
C LEU A 22 -32.25 15.44 9.36
N TRP A 23 -32.59 15.26 10.64
CA TRP A 23 -33.35 14.09 11.09
C TRP A 23 -34.79 14.06 10.55
N ARG A 24 -35.36 15.22 10.25
CA ARG A 24 -36.70 15.34 9.64
C ARG A 24 -36.71 15.20 8.12
N ASP A 25 -35.56 15.19 7.47
CA ASP A 25 -35.44 14.98 6.04
C ASP A 25 -35.04 13.52 5.79
N PRO A 26 -36.02 12.64 5.48
CA PRO A 26 -35.75 11.24 5.23
C PRO A 26 -34.91 11.03 3.97
N MET A 27 -34.98 11.94 2.99
CA MET A 27 -34.22 11.84 1.75
C MET A 27 -32.72 12.07 2.00
N MET A 28 -32.39 13.09 2.83
CA MET A 28 -31.02 13.35 3.26
C MET A 28 -30.45 12.23 4.12
N LEU A 29 -31.24 11.66 5.02
CA LEU A 29 -30.81 10.51 5.83
C LEU A 29 -30.48 9.29 4.96
N VAL A 30 -31.36 8.94 4.02
CA VAL A 30 -31.12 7.85 3.07
C VAL A 30 -29.86 8.10 2.23
N LEU A 31 -29.67 9.34 1.76
CA LEU A 31 -28.49 9.72 0.99
C LEU A 31 -27.21 9.55 1.83
N ILE A 32 -27.20 10.03 3.07
CA ILE A 32 -26.05 9.91 3.96
C ILE A 32 -25.72 8.44 4.23
N VAL A 33 -26.73 7.63 4.61
CA VAL A 33 -26.55 6.20 4.84
C VAL A 33 -26.01 5.50 3.59
N TYR A 34 -26.58 5.78 2.43
CA TYR A 34 -26.14 5.21 1.14
C TYR A 34 -24.69 5.60 0.83
N VAL A 35 -24.33 6.88 0.96
CA VAL A 35 -23.00 7.39 0.65
C VAL A 35 -21.94 6.80 1.55
N PHE A 36 -22.20 6.70 2.85
CA PHE A 36 -21.21 6.20 3.82
C PHE A 36 -21.19 4.67 3.96
N THR A 37 -22.20 3.96 3.50
CA THR A 37 -22.23 2.50 3.51
C THR A 37 -21.96 1.90 2.14
N ALA A 38 -22.93 1.97 1.23
CA ALA A 38 -22.86 1.28 -0.05
C ALA A 38 -21.74 1.84 -0.95
N SER A 39 -21.57 3.14 -1.05
CA SER A 39 -20.53 3.73 -1.89
C SER A 39 -19.12 3.48 -1.36
N VAL A 40 -18.93 3.54 -0.02
CA VAL A 40 -17.63 3.22 0.60
C VAL A 40 -17.31 1.73 0.45
N TYR A 41 -18.28 0.85 0.70
CA TYR A 41 -18.12 -0.58 0.54
C TYR A 41 -17.75 -0.96 -0.91
N THR A 42 -18.50 -0.44 -1.88
CA THR A 42 -18.24 -0.71 -3.31
C THR A 42 -16.82 -0.28 -3.69
N ARG A 43 -16.38 0.89 -3.23
CA ARG A 43 -15.03 1.39 -3.53
C ARG A 43 -13.93 0.57 -2.86
N ALA A 44 -14.14 0.15 -1.62
CA ALA A 44 -13.20 -0.70 -0.89
C ALA A 44 -12.97 -2.06 -1.57
N THR A 45 -14.00 -2.59 -2.26
CA THR A 45 -13.94 -3.89 -2.93
C THR A 45 -13.57 -3.83 -4.42
N SER A 46 -13.64 -2.65 -5.06
CA SER A 46 -13.50 -2.47 -6.52
C SER A 46 -12.06 -2.23 -7.00
N MET A 47 -11.03 -2.50 -6.19
CA MET A 47 -9.65 -2.31 -6.64
C MET A 47 -9.25 -3.38 -7.66
N PRO A 48 -8.63 -2.99 -8.81
CA PRO A 48 -8.16 -3.93 -9.81
C PRO A 48 -7.12 -4.89 -9.22
N GLU A 49 -7.27 -6.18 -9.51
CA GLU A 49 -6.38 -7.24 -9.03
C GLU A 49 -5.12 -7.42 -9.90
N THR A 50 -5.09 -6.77 -11.06
CA THR A 50 -4.00 -6.94 -12.03
C THR A 50 -2.90 -5.91 -11.84
N LEU A 51 -1.69 -6.40 -11.62
CA LEU A 51 -0.47 -5.58 -11.65
C LEU A 51 -0.03 -5.38 -13.10
N HIS A 52 0.26 -4.13 -13.49
CA HIS A 52 0.73 -3.84 -14.83
C HIS A 52 1.79 -2.74 -14.82
N ASN A 53 2.95 -3.06 -15.40
CA ASN A 53 4.10 -2.14 -15.53
C ASN A 53 4.47 -1.41 -14.23
N ALA A 54 4.49 -2.12 -13.10
CA ALA A 54 4.86 -1.53 -11.83
C ALA A 54 6.37 -1.22 -11.78
N PRO A 55 6.78 0.03 -11.48
CA PRO A 55 8.18 0.37 -11.37
C PRO A 55 8.81 -0.29 -10.15
N ILE A 56 9.89 -1.04 -10.39
CA ILE A 56 10.67 -1.71 -9.34
C ILE A 56 12.13 -1.31 -9.40
N ALA A 57 12.73 -1.04 -8.24
CA ALA A 57 14.15 -0.85 -8.06
C ALA A 57 14.74 -2.03 -7.28
N ILE A 58 16.00 -2.35 -7.54
CA ILE A 58 16.73 -3.41 -6.83
C ILE A 58 18.06 -2.84 -6.36
N VAL A 59 18.31 -3.02 -5.06
CA VAL A 59 19.62 -2.82 -4.44
C VAL A 59 20.23 -4.19 -4.25
N ASP A 60 21.28 -4.50 -5.00
CA ASP A 60 22.00 -5.77 -4.92
C ASP A 60 23.37 -5.56 -4.26
N GLU A 61 23.45 -5.85 -2.95
CA GLU A 61 24.69 -5.78 -2.19
C GLU A 61 25.45 -7.13 -2.18
N ASP A 62 24.83 -8.20 -2.73
CA ASP A 62 25.45 -9.53 -2.78
C ASP A 62 26.21 -9.77 -4.08
N ASN A 63 25.74 -9.21 -5.20
CA ASN A 63 26.31 -9.39 -6.54
C ASN A 63 26.57 -10.86 -6.91
N SER A 64 25.70 -11.75 -6.47
CA SER A 64 25.82 -13.20 -6.68
C SER A 64 24.99 -13.70 -7.86
N ALA A 65 25.18 -14.97 -8.24
CA ALA A 65 24.36 -15.60 -9.26
C ALA A 65 22.87 -15.70 -8.82
N LEU A 66 22.60 -15.87 -7.53
CA LEU A 66 21.25 -15.90 -7.00
C LEU A 66 20.60 -14.52 -7.02
N SER A 67 21.30 -13.46 -6.59
CA SER A 67 20.77 -12.10 -6.59
C SER A 67 20.47 -11.60 -8.02
N GLN A 68 21.35 -11.88 -8.97
CA GLN A 68 21.17 -11.56 -10.38
C GLN A 68 19.98 -12.33 -11.00
N ARG A 69 19.81 -13.60 -10.61
CA ARG A 69 18.66 -14.40 -11.03
C ARG A 69 17.35 -13.80 -10.52
N VAL A 70 17.29 -13.45 -9.23
CA VAL A 70 16.14 -12.76 -8.64
C VAL A 70 15.86 -11.44 -9.35
N ALA A 71 16.89 -10.63 -9.63
CA ALA A 71 16.73 -9.37 -10.33
C ALA A 71 16.15 -9.56 -11.73
N SER A 72 16.61 -10.56 -12.46
CA SER A 72 16.12 -10.84 -13.83
C SER A 72 14.73 -11.45 -13.90
N ALA A 73 14.15 -11.87 -12.78
CA ALA A 73 12.82 -12.47 -12.74
C ALA A 73 11.66 -11.42 -12.75
N PHE A 74 11.98 -10.14 -12.55
CA PHE A 74 11.00 -9.07 -12.66
C PHE A 74 10.95 -8.51 -14.08
N TYR A 75 9.87 -8.80 -14.81
CA TYR A 75 9.72 -8.42 -16.21
C TYR A 75 8.25 -8.09 -16.57
N PRO A 76 8.03 -7.45 -17.73
CA PRO A 76 6.68 -7.19 -18.24
C PRO A 76 5.86 -8.49 -18.44
N PRO A 77 4.51 -8.42 -18.27
CA PRO A 77 3.72 -7.19 -18.13
C PRO A 77 3.54 -6.68 -16.70
N GLN A 78 3.95 -7.42 -15.67
CA GLN A 78 3.72 -7.07 -14.26
C GLN A 78 4.63 -5.92 -13.82
N PHE A 79 5.91 -6.01 -14.13
CA PHE A 79 6.92 -5.02 -13.73
C PHE A 79 7.59 -4.37 -14.93
N THR A 80 8.06 -3.14 -14.75
CA THR A 80 9.04 -2.56 -15.68
C THR A 80 10.40 -3.24 -15.47
N PRO A 81 11.33 -3.17 -16.44
CA PRO A 81 12.69 -3.63 -16.21
C PRO A 81 13.27 -3.00 -14.93
N PRO A 82 13.85 -3.81 -14.02
CA PRO A 82 14.32 -3.32 -12.73
C PRO A 82 15.41 -2.24 -12.87
N ALA A 83 15.27 -1.15 -12.11
CA ALA A 83 16.33 -0.17 -11.97
C ALA A 83 17.33 -0.63 -10.90
N MET A 84 18.59 -0.89 -11.27
CA MET A 84 19.65 -1.18 -10.31
C MET A 84 20.11 0.12 -9.65
N ILE A 85 19.99 0.22 -8.32
CA ILE A 85 20.29 1.45 -7.57
C ILE A 85 21.09 1.14 -6.31
N ASP A 86 21.79 2.16 -5.78
CA ASP A 86 22.43 2.08 -4.47
C ASP A 86 21.40 2.25 -3.35
N TYR A 87 21.69 1.71 -2.15
CA TYR A 87 20.81 1.77 -0.99
C TYR A 87 20.37 3.21 -0.63
N GLY A 88 21.31 4.17 -0.71
CA GLY A 88 21.02 5.59 -0.42
C GLY A 88 20.02 6.26 -1.37
N ARG A 89 19.70 5.63 -2.50
CA ARG A 89 18.73 6.13 -3.49
C ARG A 89 17.32 5.57 -3.31
N VAL A 90 17.13 4.61 -2.40
CA VAL A 90 15.83 3.97 -2.17
C VAL A 90 14.79 4.98 -1.71
N ASP A 91 15.00 5.62 -0.56
CA ASP A 91 14.02 6.57 0.01
C ASP A 91 13.81 7.80 -0.89
N PRO A 92 14.86 8.49 -1.40
CA PRO A 92 14.66 9.61 -2.33
C PRO A 92 13.93 9.22 -3.62
N GLY A 93 14.20 8.04 -4.16
CA GLY A 93 13.54 7.56 -5.38
C GLY A 93 12.06 7.21 -5.15
N MET A 94 11.73 6.64 -4.00
CA MET A 94 10.35 6.36 -3.61
C MET A 94 9.58 7.64 -3.29
N ASP A 95 10.19 8.59 -2.58
CA ASP A 95 9.59 9.89 -2.27
C ASP A 95 9.32 10.72 -3.54
N ALA A 96 10.19 10.59 -4.55
CA ALA A 96 9.99 11.19 -5.87
C ALA A 96 8.98 10.41 -6.75
N GLY A 97 8.45 9.27 -6.28
CA GLY A 97 7.50 8.44 -7.02
C GLY A 97 8.11 7.70 -8.24
N LEU A 98 9.44 7.54 -8.29
CA LEU A 98 10.11 6.83 -9.38
C LEU A 98 9.89 5.31 -9.30
N TYR A 99 9.78 4.77 -8.08
CA TYR A 99 9.62 3.35 -7.82
C TYR A 99 8.41 3.10 -6.92
N THR A 100 7.62 2.06 -7.25
CA THR A 100 6.56 1.56 -6.36
C THR A 100 7.12 0.52 -5.40
N PHE A 101 8.13 -0.24 -5.86
CA PHE A 101 8.80 -1.28 -5.10
C PHE A 101 10.30 -1.05 -5.11
N ALA A 102 10.95 -1.29 -3.96
CA ALA A 102 12.40 -1.35 -3.88
C ALA A 102 12.83 -2.57 -3.06
N LEU A 103 13.44 -3.54 -3.73
CA LEU A 103 13.94 -4.77 -3.14
C LEU A 103 15.41 -4.59 -2.76
N VAL A 104 15.75 -4.84 -1.49
CA VAL A 104 17.13 -4.75 -0.98
C VAL A 104 17.64 -6.12 -0.62
N ILE A 105 18.61 -6.60 -1.38
CA ILE A 105 19.27 -7.90 -1.19
C ILE A 105 20.55 -7.66 -0.38
N PRO A 106 20.67 -8.23 0.84
CA PRO A 106 21.80 -7.98 1.71
C PRO A 106 23.08 -8.70 1.23
N PRO A 107 24.26 -8.28 1.71
CA PRO A 107 25.50 -8.96 1.38
C PRO A 107 25.51 -10.38 1.94
N ASN A 108 26.22 -11.28 1.26
CA ASN A 108 26.31 -12.72 1.57
C ASN A 108 24.98 -13.49 1.45
N PHE A 109 23.98 -12.92 0.75
CA PHE A 109 22.65 -13.52 0.58
C PHE A 109 22.71 -14.96 0.04
N GLN A 110 23.39 -15.19 -1.10
CA GLN A 110 23.53 -16.53 -1.68
C GLN A 110 24.22 -17.52 -0.73
N ARG A 111 25.31 -17.07 -0.10
CA ARG A 111 26.07 -17.91 0.85
C ARG A 111 25.20 -18.38 2.01
N ASP A 112 24.40 -17.48 2.56
CA ASP A 112 23.57 -17.75 3.73
C ASP A 112 22.38 -18.65 3.38
N VAL A 113 21.76 -18.43 2.22
CA VAL A 113 20.71 -19.30 1.66
C VAL A 113 21.25 -20.73 1.46
N LEU A 114 22.41 -20.89 0.81
CA LEU A 114 23.02 -22.20 0.59
C LEU A 114 23.48 -22.85 1.89
N ALA A 115 23.87 -22.07 2.90
CA ALA A 115 24.20 -22.57 4.24
C ALA A 115 22.95 -22.98 5.05
N GLY A 116 21.72 -22.78 4.53
CA GLY A 116 20.46 -23.09 5.23
C GLY A 116 20.11 -22.07 6.31
N ARG A 117 20.72 -20.89 6.27
CA ARG A 117 20.28 -19.73 7.02
C ARG A 117 19.17 -19.03 6.25
N SER A 118 18.34 -18.29 6.96
CA SER A 118 17.25 -17.50 6.38
C SER A 118 17.60 -16.01 6.45
N PRO A 119 18.40 -15.48 5.50
CA PRO A 119 18.73 -14.06 5.49
C PRO A 119 17.49 -13.22 5.29
N ALA A 120 17.36 -12.11 6.03
CA ALA A 120 16.26 -11.17 5.85
C ALA A 120 16.50 -10.30 4.61
N VAL A 121 15.56 -10.29 3.67
CA VAL A 121 15.55 -9.42 2.50
C VAL A 121 14.45 -8.39 2.71
N GLN A 122 14.76 -7.12 2.45
CA GLN A 122 13.82 -6.03 2.68
C GLN A 122 13.10 -5.65 1.37
N LEU A 123 11.77 -5.59 1.42
CA LEU A 123 10.94 -5.03 0.36
C LEU A 123 10.30 -3.72 0.85
N ASN A 124 10.69 -2.60 0.26
CA ASN A 124 10.04 -1.31 0.49
C ASN A 124 8.91 -1.12 -0.53
N VAL A 125 7.74 -0.69 -0.05
CA VAL A 125 6.55 -0.52 -0.88
C VAL A 125 5.99 0.89 -0.70
N ASP A 126 5.77 1.59 -1.81
CA ASP A 126 5.05 2.86 -1.80
C ASP A 126 3.55 2.61 -1.76
N ALA A 127 2.98 2.66 -0.56
CA ALA A 127 1.56 2.43 -0.34
C ALA A 127 0.65 3.58 -0.83
N THR A 128 1.20 4.68 -1.31
CA THR A 128 0.40 5.76 -1.93
C THR A 128 -0.16 5.33 -3.29
N ARG A 129 0.52 4.42 -3.97
CA ARG A 129 0.08 3.76 -5.22
C ARG A 129 -0.74 2.50 -4.93
N MET A 130 -1.87 2.66 -4.25
CA MET A 130 -2.68 1.62 -3.63
C MET A 130 -2.88 0.35 -4.47
N SER A 131 -3.36 0.48 -5.71
CA SER A 131 -3.69 -0.68 -6.54
C SER A 131 -2.46 -1.52 -6.88
N GLN A 132 -1.31 -0.87 -7.13
CA GLN A 132 -0.06 -1.56 -7.41
C GLN A 132 0.59 -2.11 -6.14
N ALA A 133 0.57 -1.34 -5.04
CA ALA A 133 1.19 -1.72 -3.78
C ALA A 133 0.61 -3.02 -3.20
N PHE A 134 -0.73 -3.13 -3.17
CA PHE A 134 -1.41 -4.30 -2.60
C PHE A 134 -1.22 -5.56 -3.44
N THR A 135 -1.49 -5.46 -4.74
CA THR A 135 -1.37 -6.62 -5.64
C THR A 135 0.10 -6.97 -5.87
N GLY A 136 0.93 -5.94 -6.05
CA GLY A 136 2.33 -6.12 -6.42
C GLY A 136 3.21 -6.69 -5.32
N SER A 137 2.96 -6.35 -4.04
CA SER A 137 3.75 -6.93 -2.94
C SER A 137 3.65 -8.44 -2.87
N GLY A 138 2.45 -9.00 -3.10
CA GLY A 138 2.24 -10.45 -3.19
C GLY A 138 2.96 -11.07 -4.39
N HIS A 139 2.92 -10.42 -5.56
CA HIS A 139 3.65 -10.87 -6.74
C HIS A 139 5.17 -10.84 -6.54
N VAL A 140 5.70 -9.76 -5.95
CA VAL A 140 7.14 -9.67 -5.63
C VAL A 140 7.54 -10.82 -4.72
N GLN A 141 6.78 -11.07 -3.65
CA GLN A 141 7.05 -12.14 -2.71
C GLN A 141 7.01 -13.52 -3.39
N GLN A 142 6.02 -13.76 -4.25
CA GLN A 142 5.87 -15.02 -4.97
C GLN A 142 7.03 -15.27 -5.94
N ILE A 143 7.41 -14.27 -6.74
CA ILE A 143 8.53 -14.34 -7.68
C ILE A 143 9.83 -14.57 -6.91
N PHE A 144 10.12 -13.75 -5.92
CA PHE A 144 11.33 -13.84 -5.10
C PHE A 144 11.46 -15.22 -4.45
N THR A 145 10.43 -15.68 -3.74
CA THR A 145 10.44 -17.00 -3.07
C THR A 145 10.53 -18.14 -4.08
N GLY A 146 9.88 -18.02 -5.23
CA GLY A 146 9.95 -18.99 -6.32
C GLY A 146 11.37 -19.17 -6.86
N GLU A 147 12.06 -18.06 -7.17
CA GLU A 147 13.42 -18.08 -7.71
C GLU A 147 14.43 -18.60 -6.71
N VAL A 148 14.31 -18.20 -5.44
CA VAL A 148 15.17 -18.70 -4.37
C VAL A 148 14.97 -20.20 -4.15
N ASN A 149 13.72 -20.66 -4.08
CA ASN A 149 13.43 -22.08 -3.91
C ASN A 149 13.93 -22.91 -5.08
N GLU A 150 13.78 -22.44 -6.31
CA GLU A 150 14.26 -23.13 -7.49
C GLU A 150 15.79 -23.20 -7.54
N PHE A 151 16.47 -22.12 -7.14
CA PHE A 151 17.92 -22.10 -7.01
C PHE A 151 18.39 -23.13 -5.98
N VAL A 152 17.75 -23.14 -4.80
CA VAL A 152 18.12 -24.08 -3.71
C VAL A 152 17.85 -25.52 -4.08
N LYS A 153 16.74 -25.83 -4.76
CA LYS A 153 16.42 -27.20 -5.24
C LYS A 153 17.52 -27.78 -6.13
N ARG A 154 18.22 -26.96 -6.86
CA ARG A 154 19.38 -27.41 -7.68
C ARG A 154 20.61 -27.78 -6.85
N TYR A 155 20.71 -27.22 -5.64
CA TYR A 155 21.86 -27.39 -4.75
C TYR A 155 21.56 -28.21 -3.48
N ARG A 156 20.26 -28.39 -3.14
CA ARG A 156 19.82 -29.08 -1.92
C ARG A 156 18.48 -29.81 -2.11
N SER A 157 18.35 -30.94 -1.44
CA SER A 157 17.08 -31.71 -1.34
C SER A 157 16.28 -31.37 -0.08
N THR A 158 16.20 -30.13 0.34
CA THR A 158 15.54 -29.73 1.61
C THR A 158 14.25 -28.95 1.40
N THR A 159 13.21 -29.26 2.22
CA THR A 159 11.81 -28.84 2.04
C THR A 159 11.41 -27.53 2.77
N ALA A 160 12.30 -26.87 3.48
CA ALA A 160 12.00 -25.64 4.22
C ALA A 160 12.19 -24.37 3.35
N PRO A 161 11.35 -23.33 3.47
CA PRO A 161 11.56 -22.06 2.77
C PRO A 161 12.87 -21.44 3.25
N PRO A 162 13.81 -21.13 2.33
CA PRO A 162 15.19 -20.74 2.69
C PRO A 162 15.34 -19.26 3.06
N VAL A 163 14.28 -18.46 2.98
CA VAL A 163 14.37 -17.00 3.15
C VAL A 163 13.10 -16.44 3.80
N ASP A 164 13.27 -15.48 4.70
CA ASP A 164 12.20 -14.63 5.23
C ASP A 164 12.27 -13.24 4.56
N LEU A 165 11.16 -12.82 3.96
CA LEU A 165 11.04 -11.52 3.31
C LEU A 165 10.44 -10.51 4.29
N ALA A 166 11.26 -9.60 4.82
CA ALA A 166 10.80 -8.50 5.66
C ALA A 166 10.16 -7.40 4.79
N LEU A 167 8.82 -7.33 4.80
CA LEU A 167 8.06 -6.31 4.10
C LEU A 167 8.02 -5.02 4.92
N ARG A 168 8.53 -3.92 4.34
CA ARG A 168 8.40 -2.57 4.91
C ARG A 168 7.49 -1.74 4.02
N ALA A 169 6.22 -1.62 4.42
CA ALA A 169 5.29 -0.71 3.77
C ALA A 169 5.31 0.66 4.45
N ARG A 170 5.46 1.74 3.67
CA ARG A 170 5.32 3.13 4.13
C ARG A 170 3.85 3.53 4.02
N PHE A 171 3.35 4.31 4.99
CA PHE A 171 1.99 4.89 5.07
C PHE A 171 0.85 3.91 5.35
N ASN A 172 0.97 2.63 5.00
CA ASN A 172 0.00 1.58 5.33
C ASN A 172 0.74 0.28 5.66
N PRO A 173 1.26 0.13 6.90
CA PRO A 173 2.08 -1.03 7.28
C PRO A 173 1.36 -2.37 7.18
N ALA A 174 0.03 -2.36 7.35
CA ALA A 174 -0.79 -3.56 7.26
C ALA A 174 -1.10 -3.96 5.81
N LEU A 175 -0.80 -3.10 4.82
CA LEU A 175 -1.18 -3.24 3.42
C LEU A 175 -2.68 -3.59 3.26
N ASP A 176 -3.50 -3.06 4.16
CA ASP A 176 -4.96 -3.28 4.13
C ASP A 176 -5.60 -2.39 3.08
N LYS A 177 -5.94 -3.00 1.97
CA LYS A 177 -6.59 -2.44 0.80
C LYS A 177 -7.95 -1.81 1.13
N ALA A 178 -8.79 -2.55 1.87
CA ALA A 178 -10.14 -2.11 2.20
C ALA A 178 -10.11 -0.90 3.14
N TRP A 179 -9.25 -0.93 4.15
CA TRP A 179 -9.08 0.16 5.10
C TRP A 179 -8.64 1.46 4.42
N PHE A 180 -7.59 1.39 3.59
CA PHE A 180 -7.06 2.59 2.93
C PHE A 180 -8.04 3.17 1.89
N GLY A 181 -8.67 2.31 1.09
CA GLY A 181 -9.70 2.70 0.14
C GLY A 181 -10.91 3.36 0.81
N SER A 182 -11.34 2.82 1.95
CA SER A 182 -12.44 3.36 2.74
C SER A 182 -12.12 4.74 3.32
N VAL A 183 -10.92 4.94 3.87
CA VAL A 183 -10.48 6.24 4.43
C VAL A 183 -10.48 7.33 3.35
N VAL A 184 -9.89 7.06 2.18
CA VAL A 184 -9.88 8.02 1.06
C VAL A 184 -11.30 8.36 0.62
N GLN A 185 -12.20 7.38 0.55
CA GLN A 185 -13.58 7.61 0.14
C GLN A 185 -14.37 8.44 1.16
N ILE A 186 -14.15 8.19 2.47
CA ILE A 186 -14.76 9.00 3.54
C ILE A 186 -14.33 10.47 3.41
N ILE A 187 -13.04 10.75 3.21
CA ILE A 187 -12.52 12.11 3.03
C ILE A 187 -13.19 12.78 1.82
N ASN A 188 -13.28 12.08 0.69
CA ASN A 188 -13.95 12.59 -0.50
C ASN A 188 -15.44 12.90 -0.27
N HIS A 189 -16.14 12.05 0.47
CA HIS A 189 -17.56 12.28 0.77
C HIS A 189 -17.77 13.45 1.74
N ILE A 190 -16.95 13.59 2.76
CA ILE A 190 -16.99 14.75 3.67
C ILE A 190 -16.79 16.05 2.87
N THR A 191 -15.80 16.09 1.98
CA THR A 191 -15.53 17.26 1.15
C THR A 191 -16.72 17.60 0.23
N ARG A 192 -17.29 16.61 -0.44
CA ARG A 192 -18.45 16.81 -1.32
C ARG A 192 -19.70 17.27 -0.57
N LEU A 193 -20.00 16.62 0.56
CA LEU A 193 -21.14 17.01 1.38
C LEU A 193 -20.98 18.40 1.96
N SER A 194 -19.78 18.79 2.38
CA SER A 194 -19.49 20.15 2.85
C SER A 194 -19.80 21.18 1.78
N ILE A 195 -19.41 20.93 0.51
CA ILE A 195 -19.70 21.83 -0.61
C ILE A 195 -21.20 21.92 -0.87
N ILE A 196 -21.92 20.79 -0.88
CA ILE A 196 -23.37 20.76 -1.13
C ILE A 196 -24.11 21.52 -0.03
N LEU A 197 -23.78 21.28 1.24
CA LEU A 197 -24.44 21.93 2.39
C LEU A 197 -24.15 23.44 2.46
N THR A 198 -23.02 23.91 1.93
CA THR A 198 -22.73 25.37 1.87
C THR A 198 -23.35 26.06 0.67
N ALA A 199 -23.76 25.30 -0.35
CA ALA A 199 -24.39 25.83 -1.58
C ALA A 199 -25.92 25.80 -1.55
N ALA A 200 -26.52 25.13 -0.55
CA ALA A 200 -27.96 25.06 -0.33
C ALA A 200 -28.44 26.12 0.65
#